data_359a0e4256fdc30b2496523dc070e25c
#
_entry.id   359a0e4256fdc30b2496523dc070e25c
#
_cell.length_a   1.000
_cell.length_b   1.000
_cell.length_c   1.000
_cell.angle_alpha   90.00
_cell.angle_beta   90.00
_cell.angle_gamma   90.00
#
_symmetry.space_group_name_H-M   'P 1'
#
loop_
_entity.id
_entity.type
_entity.pdbx_description
1 polymer ?
#
loop_
_entity_poly.entity_id
_entity_poly.type
_entity_poly.pdbx_seq_one_letter_code
_entity_poly.pdbx_strand_id
1 'polypeptide(L)'
;LQHYGYTQTKVLEGGVTVNEVKVQFAGSALPPDEIKRVKGLGCLQDKRYPDRFNVRVITRNGKITSEEQRKIAEAAELYGSGEVTMTTRLTLEIQGVPYANLDALMTYLNEAGLETGGTGSKVRPIVSCKGTTCQYGLADTFELSQKLHDLFYIGYHNVVLPHKFKLAVGGCPNNCV
;
A
#
# COMPACT_ATOMS: atom_id res chain seq x y z
N LEU A 1 -9.45 20.06 -23.99
CA LEU A 1 -9.56 18.60 -23.79
C LEU A 1 -8.21 17.95 -24.11
N GLN A 2 -7.42 17.61 -23.09
CA GLN A 2 -6.17 16.88 -23.28
C GLN A 2 -6.47 15.38 -23.24
N HIS A 3 -6.18 14.70 -24.34
CA HIS A 3 -6.26 13.26 -24.43
C HIS A 3 -4.95 12.66 -23.96
N TYR A 4 -4.98 11.85 -22.90
CA TYR A 4 -3.83 11.05 -22.47
C TYR A 4 -3.98 9.64 -23.05
N GLY A 5 -3.26 9.36 -24.08
CA GLY A 5 -3.15 8.02 -24.64
C GLY A 5 -1.70 7.58 -24.66
N TYR A 6 -1.35 6.57 -23.91
CA TYR A 6 -0.04 5.92 -24.03
C TYR A 6 -0.21 4.41 -24.06
N THR A 7 0.42 3.81 -25.02
CA THR A 7 0.76 2.40 -24.96
C THR A 7 2.27 2.32 -24.91
N GLN A 8 2.85 2.04 -23.77
CA GLN A 8 4.26 1.68 -23.68
C GLN A 8 4.35 0.19 -23.42
N THR A 9 5.08 -0.49 -24.27
CA THR A 9 5.45 -1.89 -24.04
C THR A 9 6.84 -1.86 -23.40
N LYS A 10 6.95 -2.24 -22.14
CA LYS A 10 8.23 -2.43 -21.48
C LYS A 10 8.57 -3.91 -21.49
N VAL A 11 9.67 -4.28 -22.10
CA VAL A 11 10.19 -5.65 -22.07
C VAL A 11 11.12 -5.75 -20.87
N LEU A 12 10.79 -6.63 -19.93
CA LEU A 12 11.66 -6.96 -18.80
C LEU A 12 12.72 -7.98 -19.22
N GLU A 13 13.88 -7.96 -18.55
CA GLU A 13 14.86 -9.04 -18.67
C GLU A 13 14.18 -10.37 -18.26
N GLY A 14 14.11 -11.31 -19.21
CA GLY A 14 13.35 -12.56 -19.04
C GLY A 14 12.15 -12.72 -19.97
N GLY A 15 11.87 -11.75 -20.84
CA GLY A 15 10.87 -11.88 -21.91
C GLY A 15 9.42 -11.64 -21.47
N VAL A 16 9.19 -11.10 -20.28
CA VAL A 16 7.84 -10.70 -19.84
C VAL A 16 7.52 -9.34 -20.45
N THR A 17 6.48 -9.31 -21.27
CA THR A 17 5.97 -8.08 -21.89
C THR A 17 4.85 -7.52 -21.02
N VAL A 18 5.06 -6.36 -20.43
CA VAL A 18 4.01 -5.62 -19.73
C VAL A 18 3.41 -4.61 -20.69
N ASN A 19 2.15 -4.80 -21.07
CA ASN A 19 1.41 -3.84 -21.84
C ASN A 19 0.81 -2.78 -20.91
N GLU A 20 1.37 -1.58 -20.92
CA GLU A 20 0.71 -0.43 -20.30
C GLU A 20 -0.53 -0.06 -21.14
N VAL A 21 -1.71 -0.42 -20.66
CA VAL A 21 -2.95 0.12 -21.20
C VAL A 21 -3.17 1.49 -20.58
N LYS A 22 -2.91 2.54 -21.35
CA LYS A 22 -3.30 3.91 -20.96
C LYS A 22 -4.74 4.15 -21.35
N VAL A 23 -5.61 4.21 -20.35
CA VAL A 23 -6.97 4.64 -20.54
C VAL A 23 -6.96 6.15 -20.78
N GLN A 24 -7.51 6.58 -21.91
CA GLN A 24 -7.79 8.00 -22.17
C GLN A 24 -8.86 8.49 -21.19
N PHE A 25 -8.46 9.26 -20.20
CA PHE A 25 -9.41 10.11 -19.50
C PHE A 25 -9.53 11.42 -20.30
N ALA A 26 -10.57 11.54 -21.11
CA ALA A 26 -10.96 12.81 -21.70
C ALA A 26 -11.41 13.74 -20.57
N GLY A 27 -10.47 14.48 -20.00
CA GLY A 27 -10.73 15.72 -19.25
C GLY A 27 -11.67 15.70 -18.04
N SER A 28 -12.13 14.54 -17.56
CA SER A 28 -13.00 14.47 -16.38
C SER A 28 -12.25 13.84 -15.21
N ALA A 29 -12.33 14.50 -14.06
CA ALA A 29 -11.94 13.88 -12.79
C ALA A 29 -12.67 12.55 -12.60
N LEU A 30 -11.98 11.54 -12.03
CA LEU A 30 -12.62 10.28 -11.68
C LEU A 30 -13.86 10.53 -10.83
N PRO A 31 -14.95 9.75 -11.02
CA PRO A 31 -16.14 9.88 -10.21
C PRO A 31 -15.80 9.73 -8.71
N PRO A 32 -16.42 10.50 -7.82
CA PRO A 32 -16.15 10.43 -6.38
C PRO A 32 -16.32 9.03 -5.78
N ASP A 33 -17.28 8.25 -6.28
CA ASP A 33 -17.52 6.88 -5.84
C ASP A 33 -16.36 5.95 -6.22
N GLU A 34 -15.78 6.15 -7.40
CA GLU A 34 -14.61 5.39 -7.84
C GLU A 34 -13.36 5.75 -7.02
N ILE A 35 -13.13 7.03 -6.75
CA ILE A 35 -12.06 7.48 -5.84
C ILE A 35 -12.23 6.84 -4.46
N LYS A 36 -13.47 6.76 -3.97
CA LYS A 36 -13.78 6.13 -2.69
C LYS A 36 -13.54 4.61 -2.73
N ARG A 37 -13.89 3.95 -3.83
CA ARG A 37 -13.67 2.52 -4.05
C ARG A 37 -12.18 2.18 -4.01
N VAL A 38 -11.37 2.82 -4.86
CA VAL A 38 -9.93 2.55 -4.92
C VAL A 38 -9.20 2.96 -3.63
N LYS A 39 -9.69 4.00 -2.95
CA LYS A 39 -9.21 4.34 -1.61
C LYS A 39 -9.44 3.21 -0.61
N GLY A 40 -10.53 2.46 -0.72
CA GLY A 40 -10.79 1.27 0.10
C GLY A 40 -9.79 0.14 -0.14
N LEU A 41 -9.15 0.10 -1.31
CA LEU A 41 -8.15 -0.87 -1.73
C LEU A 41 -6.69 -0.46 -1.41
N GLY A 42 -6.49 0.69 -0.80
CA GLY A 42 -5.15 1.18 -0.47
C GLY A 42 -4.62 2.27 -1.40
N CYS A 43 -5.38 2.66 -2.42
CA CYS A 43 -4.95 3.64 -3.42
C CYS A 43 -5.40 5.04 -3.02
N LEU A 44 -4.46 5.88 -2.63
CA LEU A 44 -4.71 7.26 -2.20
C LEU A 44 -4.43 8.21 -3.37
N GLN A 45 -5.45 8.96 -3.80
CA GLN A 45 -5.28 9.95 -4.86
C GLN A 45 -4.23 11.00 -4.47
N ASP A 46 -3.31 11.29 -5.38
CA ASP A 46 -2.32 12.37 -5.18
C ASP A 46 -3.01 13.72 -5.30
N LYS A 47 -2.70 14.62 -4.36
CA LYS A 47 -3.29 15.96 -4.33
C LYS A 47 -2.80 16.84 -5.49
N ARG A 48 -1.56 16.65 -5.93
CA ARG A 48 -0.93 17.46 -6.99
C ARG A 48 -1.27 16.95 -8.38
N TYR A 49 -1.46 15.63 -8.51
CA TYR A 49 -1.72 14.93 -9.76
C TYR A 49 -2.94 14.03 -9.58
N PRO A 50 -4.16 14.55 -9.78
CA PRO A 50 -5.41 13.84 -9.50
C PRO A 50 -5.65 12.57 -10.33
N ASP A 51 -4.90 12.38 -11.40
CA ASP A 51 -4.85 11.18 -12.23
C ASP A 51 -3.91 10.09 -11.68
N ARG A 52 -3.18 10.38 -10.60
CA ARG A 52 -2.20 9.50 -9.99
C ARG A 52 -2.57 9.12 -8.56
N PHE A 53 -2.08 7.98 -8.14
CA PHE A 53 -2.36 7.39 -6.83
C PHE A 53 -1.08 6.96 -6.14
N ASN A 54 -1.10 7.01 -4.82
CA ASN A 54 -0.08 6.44 -3.96
C ASN A 54 -0.66 5.16 -3.37
N VAL A 55 -0.07 4.02 -3.73
CA VAL A 55 -0.63 2.70 -3.41
C VAL A 55 0.07 2.14 -2.17
N ARG A 56 -0.72 1.91 -1.13
CA ARG A 56 -0.22 1.43 0.16
C ARG A 56 -0.05 -0.08 0.16
N VAL A 57 1.17 -0.53 0.45
CA VAL A 57 1.55 -1.92 0.65
C VAL A 57 1.64 -2.20 2.15
N ILE A 58 0.96 -3.26 2.59
CA ILE A 58 0.94 -3.68 3.99
C ILE A 58 2.22 -4.43 4.32
N THR A 59 2.80 -4.12 5.47
CA THR A 59 3.96 -4.82 5.99
C THR A 59 3.61 -5.52 7.30
N ARG A 60 4.41 -6.48 7.70
CA ARG A 60 4.29 -7.12 9.01
C ARG A 60 4.95 -6.25 10.08
N ASN A 61 4.25 -5.18 10.49
CA ASN A 61 4.74 -4.23 11.50
C ASN A 61 6.09 -3.59 11.12
N GLY A 62 6.23 -3.17 9.87
CA GLY A 62 7.45 -2.59 9.33
C GLY A 62 8.53 -3.61 8.95
N LYS A 63 8.27 -4.92 9.11
CA LYS A 63 9.18 -5.97 8.65
C LYS A 63 8.80 -6.42 7.25
N ILE A 64 9.78 -6.43 6.37
CA ILE A 64 9.71 -7.00 5.03
C ILE A 64 10.98 -7.80 4.75
N THR A 65 10.88 -8.83 3.96
CA THR A 65 12.05 -9.58 3.50
C THR A 65 12.76 -8.84 2.38
N SER A 66 14.02 -9.22 2.11
CA SER A 66 14.77 -8.65 0.97
C SER A 66 14.10 -8.94 -0.37
N GLU A 67 13.40 -10.08 -0.49
CA GLU A 67 12.67 -10.45 -1.70
C GLU A 67 11.43 -9.57 -1.87
N GLU A 68 10.61 -9.41 -0.83
CA GLU A 68 9.46 -8.50 -0.85
C GLU A 68 9.88 -7.06 -1.16
N GLN A 69 11.00 -6.60 -0.59
CA GLN A 69 11.52 -5.27 -0.88
C GLN A 69 11.92 -5.10 -2.35
N ARG A 70 12.55 -6.11 -2.95
CA ARG A 70 12.86 -6.08 -4.39
C ARG A 70 11.60 -6.04 -5.23
N LYS A 71 10.58 -6.83 -4.87
CA LYS A 71 9.29 -6.84 -5.59
C LYS A 71 8.56 -5.50 -5.48
N ILE A 72 8.62 -4.83 -4.34
CA ILE A 72 8.04 -3.49 -4.18
C ILE A 72 8.82 -2.45 -5.02
N ALA A 73 10.14 -2.52 -5.03
CA ALA A 73 10.96 -1.62 -5.84
C ALA A 73 10.68 -1.82 -7.34
N GLU A 74 10.66 -3.07 -7.81
CA GLU A 74 10.32 -3.44 -9.19
C GLU A 74 8.90 -2.96 -9.57
N ALA A 75 7.93 -3.15 -8.68
CA ALA A 75 6.57 -2.67 -8.88
C ALA A 75 6.50 -1.13 -8.99
N ALA A 76 7.30 -0.41 -8.21
CA ALA A 76 7.37 1.05 -8.28
C ALA A 76 7.96 1.54 -9.62
N GLU A 77 8.96 0.84 -10.14
CA GLU A 77 9.57 1.15 -11.45
C GLU A 77 8.63 0.83 -12.61
N LEU A 78 7.89 -0.29 -12.53
CA LEU A 78 7.01 -0.75 -13.62
C LEU A 78 5.70 0.03 -13.71
N TYR A 79 5.09 0.34 -12.57
CA TYR A 79 3.72 0.84 -12.51
C TYR A 79 3.60 2.26 -11.96
N GLY A 80 4.63 2.76 -11.26
CA GLY A 80 4.61 4.07 -10.60
C GLY A 80 5.69 5.03 -11.09
N SER A 81 6.13 5.90 -10.19
CA SER A 81 7.20 6.87 -10.45
C SER A 81 8.62 6.34 -10.20
N GLY A 82 8.76 5.09 -9.75
CA GLY A 82 10.04 4.53 -9.27
C GLY A 82 10.36 4.89 -7.82
N GLU A 83 9.45 5.57 -7.12
CA GLU A 83 9.65 6.01 -5.73
C GLU A 83 8.77 5.21 -4.77
N VAL A 84 9.34 4.87 -3.62
CA VAL A 84 8.64 4.22 -2.51
C VAL A 84 8.80 5.05 -1.25
N THR A 85 7.71 5.37 -0.58
CA THR A 85 7.70 6.15 0.66
C THR A 85 7.40 5.25 1.86
N MET A 86 8.16 5.38 2.92
CA MET A 86 7.90 4.75 4.21
C MET A 86 6.90 5.61 5.00
N THR A 87 5.84 5.01 5.50
CA THR A 87 4.81 5.73 6.25
C THR A 87 4.99 5.59 7.76
N THR A 88 4.45 6.54 8.51
CA THR A 88 4.43 6.47 9.98
C THR A 88 3.59 5.30 10.53
N ARG A 89 2.82 4.61 9.68
CA ARG A 89 2.08 3.41 10.06
C ARG A 89 2.80 2.12 9.70
N LEU A 90 4.12 2.19 9.50
CA LEU A 90 4.96 1.05 9.17
C LEU A 90 4.53 0.33 7.87
N THR A 91 3.87 1.05 6.97
CA THR A 91 3.54 0.56 5.63
C THR A 91 4.38 1.28 4.60
N LEU A 92 4.45 0.74 3.40
CA LEU A 92 5.10 1.38 2.26
C LEU A 92 4.04 1.97 1.33
N GLU A 93 4.39 3.00 0.59
CA GLU A 93 3.53 3.55 -0.47
C GLU A 93 4.34 3.69 -1.76
N ILE A 94 3.88 3.00 -2.81
CA ILE A 94 4.38 3.16 -4.17
C ILE A 94 3.77 4.44 -4.72
N GLN A 95 4.62 5.37 -5.14
CA GLN A 95 4.22 6.72 -5.50
C GLN A 95 3.86 6.84 -6.99
N GLY A 96 2.93 7.75 -7.29
CA GLY A 96 2.69 8.25 -8.63
C GLY A 96 2.11 7.24 -9.63
N VAL A 97 1.38 6.24 -9.16
CA VAL A 97 0.77 5.19 -9.99
C VAL A 97 -0.41 5.78 -10.77
N PRO A 98 -0.40 5.73 -12.11
CA PRO A 98 -1.56 6.10 -12.91
C PRO A 98 -2.77 5.24 -12.60
N TYR A 99 -3.98 5.81 -12.65
CA TYR A 99 -5.20 5.05 -12.39
C TYR A 99 -5.30 3.75 -13.21
N ALA A 100 -4.92 3.81 -14.48
CA ALA A 100 -4.95 2.66 -15.40
C ALA A 100 -4.04 1.49 -14.96
N ASN A 101 -3.03 1.76 -14.15
CA ASN A 101 -2.06 0.75 -13.70
C ASN A 101 -2.42 0.14 -12.33
N LEU A 102 -3.48 0.62 -11.66
CA LEU A 102 -3.80 0.18 -10.30
C LEU A 102 -4.09 -1.32 -10.21
N ASP A 103 -4.92 -1.85 -11.11
CA ASP A 103 -5.30 -3.27 -11.08
C ASP A 103 -4.10 -4.17 -11.42
N ALA A 104 -3.29 -3.79 -12.40
CA ALA A 104 -2.07 -4.52 -12.76
C ALA A 104 -1.04 -4.52 -11.63
N LEU A 105 -0.84 -3.37 -10.97
CA LEU A 105 0.03 -3.27 -9.80
C LEU A 105 -0.46 -4.15 -8.65
N MET A 106 -1.76 -4.10 -8.33
CA MET A 106 -2.32 -4.92 -7.25
C MET A 106 -2.17 -6.41 -7.54
N THR A 107 -2.41 -6.83 -8.79
CA THR A 107 -2.20 -8.22 -9.21
C THR A 107 -0.75 -8.64 -9.03
N TYR A 108 0.20 -7.83 -9.52
CA TYR A 108 1.63 -8.09 -9.39
C TYR A 108 2.07 -8.24 -7.93
N LEU A 109 1.59 -7.36 -7.04
CA LEU A 109 1.91 -7.43 -5.62
C LEU A 109 1.29 -8.65 -4.94
N ASN A 110 0.05 -9.00 -5.29
CA ASN A 110 -0.63 -10.19 -4.75
C ASN A 110 0.08 -11.49 -5.16
N GLU A 111 0.56 -11.60 -6.40
CA GLU A 111 1.35 -12.74 -6.87
C GLU A 111 2.67 -12.89 -6.09
N ALA A 112 3.24 -11.78 -5.63
CA ALA A 112 4.40 -11.75 -4.75
C ALA A 112 4.06 -11.98 -3.26
N GLY A 113 2.80 -12.27 -2.91
CA GLY A 113 2.33 -12.46 -1.54
C GLY A 113 2.22 -11.16 -0.73
N LEU A 114 2.21 -10.01 -1.41
CA LEU A 114 2.07 -8.69 -0.81
C LEU A 114 0.61 -8.21 -0.91
N GLU A 115 0.14 -7.54 0.12
CA GLU A 115 -1.23 -7.02 0.20
C GLU A 115 -1.23 -5.50 0.11
N THR A 116 -2.22 -4.96 -0.61
CA THR A 116 -2.53 -3.52 -0.60
C THR A 116 -3.74 -3.23 0.29
N GLY A 117 -3.83 -2.04 0.89
CA GLY A 117 -4.98 -1.71 1.73
C GLY A 117 -4.69 -0.70 2.84
N GLY A 118 -5.32 -0.91 3.98
CA GLY A 118 -5.10 -0.13 5.20
C GLY A 118 -5.54 1.32 5.13
N THR A 119 -6.50 1.63 4.26
CA THR A 119 -7.06 2.98 4.05
C THR A 119 -8.58 2.98 4.19
N GLY A 120 -9.21 4.14 4.09
CA GLY A 120 -10.68 4.23 4.22
C GLY A 120 -11.18 4.14 5.67
N SER A 121 -12.49 3.90 5.82
CA SER A 121 -13.18 3.75 7.12
C SER A 121 -13.14 2.30 7.59
N LYS A 122 -11.95 1.78 7.83
CA LYS A 122 -11.68 0.39 8.20
C LYS A 122 -10.68 0.33 9.36
N VAL A 123 -10.40 -0.87 9.84
CA VAL A 123 -9.25 -1.13 10.71
C VAL A 123 -7.99 -0.78 9.93
N ARG A 124 -7.11 -0.03 10.57
CA ARG A 124 -5.83 0.39 9.98
C ARG A 124 -4.75 -0.63 10.27
N PRO A 125 -3.67 -0.68 9.47
CA PRO A 125 -2.51 -1.51 9.78
C PRO A 125 -2.05 -1.28 11.21
N ILE A 126 -1.72 -2.36 11.90
CA ILE A 126 -1.25 -2.29 13.29
C ILE A 126 0.13 -1.65 13.31
N VAL A 127 0.34 -0.74 14.23
CA VAL A 127 1.65 -0.11 14.46
C VAL A 127 2.28 -0.74 15.68
N SER A 128 3.56 -1.07 15.63
CA SER A 128 4.30 -1.49 16.81
C SER A 128 5.70 -0.89 16.84
N CYS A 129 6.22 -0.66 18.02
CA CYS A 129 7.64 -0.40 18.15
C CYS A 129 8.44 -1.69 17.92
N LYS A 130 9.76 -1.56 17.73
CA LYS A 130 10.67 -2.72 17.58
C LYS A 130 10.95 -3.45 18.91
N GLY A 131 10.08 -3.33 19.91
CA GLY A 131 10.31 -3.76 21.31
C GLY A 131 10.94 -5.14 21.47
N THR A 132 10.54 -6.12 20.63
CA THR A 132 11.13 -7.47 20.59
C THR A 132 12.65 -7.47 20.43
N THR A 133 13.21 -6.55 19.65
CA THR A 133 14.65 -6.44 19.36
C THR A 133 15.30 -5.23 20.06
N CYS A 134 14.55 -4.52 20.89
CA CYS A 134 15.01 -3.33 21.61
C CYS A 134 15.59 -3.71 22.97
N GLN A 135 16.73 -3.13 23.35
CA GLN A 135 17.35 -3.34 24.66
C GLN A 135 16.44 -2.92 25.83
N TYR A 136 15.47 -2.02 25.61
CA TYR A 136 14.47 -1.57 26.59
C TYR A 136 13.13 -2.31 26.48
N GLY A 137 13.02 -3.26 25.56
CA GLY A 137 11.79 -4.00 25.35
C GLY A 137 11.44 -4.90 26.54
N LEU A 138 10.20 -4.79 27.02
CA LEU A 138 9.66 -5.58 28.12
C LEU A 138 8.73 -6.70 27.64
N ALA A 139 8.35 -6.67 26.36
CA ALA A 139 7.42 -7.62 25.77
C ALA A 139 7.75 -7.87 24.28
N ASP A 140 7.30 -9.01 23.76
CA ASP A 140 7.36 -9.31 22.33
C ASP A 140 6.28 -8.54 21.56
N THR A 141 6.67 -7.35 21.10
CA THR A 141 5.77 -6.47 20.36
C THR A 141 5.47 -6.98 18.95
N PHE A 142 6.38 -7.72 18.34
CA PHE A 142 6.16 -8.29 17.00
C PHE A 142 5.16 -9.43 17.05
N GLU A 143 5.25 -10.33 18.02
CA GLU A 143 4.27 -11.39 18.19
C GLU A 143 2.89 -10.83 18.51
N LEU A 144 2.80 -9.91 19.47
CA LEU A 144 1.53 -9.30 19.86
C LEU A 144 0.89 -8.54 18.69
N SER A 145 1.67 -7.74 17.96
CA SER A 145 1.12 -6.98 16.84
C SER A 145 0.72 -7.87 15.68
N GLN A 146 1.39 -9.02 15.46
CA GLN A 146 0.95 -10.00 14.47
C GLN A 146 -0.39 -10.62 14.87
N LYS A 147 -0.56 -11.02 16.12
CA LYS A 147 -1.85 -11.52 16.63
C LYS A 147 -2.98 -10.50 16.45
N LEU A 148 -2.69 -9.22 16.73
CA LEU A 148 -3.65 -8.14 16.52
C LEU A 148 -3.93 -7.89 15.03
N HIS A 149 -2.93 -8.04 14.16
CA HIS A 149 -3.11 -7.96 12.72
C HIS A 149 -4.06 -9.06 12.24
N ASP A 150 -3.82 -10.30 12.61
CA ASP A 150 -4.64 -11.44 12.19
C ASP A 150 -6.08 -11.30 12.71
N LEU A 151 -6.24 -10.92 13.97
CA LEU A 151 -7.54 -10.82 14.61
C LEU A 151 -8.35 -9.62 14.11
N PHE A 152 -7.74 -8.43 14.02
CA PHE A 152 -8.47 -7.20 13.74
C PHE A 152 -8.31 -6.73 12.30
N TYR A 153 -7.11 -6.69 11.74
CA TYR A 153 -6.93 -6.20 10.37
C TYR A 153 -7.48 -7.20 9.35
N ILE A 154 -7.12 -8.47 9.48
CA ILE A 154 -7.62 -9.53 8.60
C ILE A 154 -9.05 -9.91 8.98
N GLY A 155 -9.33 -10.15 10.26
CA GLY A 155 -10.66 -10.59 10.73
C GLY A 155 -11.77 -9.58 10.46
N TYR A 156 -11.48 -8.28 10.40
CA TYR A 156 -12.44 -7.21 10.08
C TYR A 156 -12.16 -6.55 8.74
N HIS A 157 -11.44 -7.21 7.83
CA HIS A 157 -11.00 -6.63 6.55
C HIS A 157 -12.16 -6.07 5.72
N ASN A 158 -13.30 -6.76 5.71
CA ASN A 158 -14.49 -6.39 4.94
C ASN A 158 -15.47 -5.50 5.70
N VAL A 159 -15.20 -5.20 6.97
CA VAL A 159 -16.10 -4.40 7.80
C VAL A 159 -15.85 -2.91 7.58
N VAL A 160 -16.90 -2.19 7.17
CA VAL A 160 -16.88 -0.72 7.09
C VAL A 160 -17.30 -0.18 8.45
N LEU A 161 -16.43 0.57 9.08
CA LEU A 161 -16.65 1.21 10.37
C LEU A 161 -17.19 2.64 10.17
N PRO A 162 -17.86 3.24 11.15
CA PRO A 162 -18.25 4.65 11.10
C PRO A 162 -17.04 5.57 10.89
N HIS A 163 -15.88 5.19 11.45
CA HIS A 163 -14.60 5.89 11.29
C HIS A 163 -13.44 4.88 11.28
N LYS A 164 -12.25 5.33 10.88
CA LYS A 164 -11.02 4.54 10.96
C LYS A 164 -10.72 4.11 12.40
N PHE A 165 -10.40 2.85 12.60
CA PHE A 165 -9.94 2.32 13.89
C PHE A 165 -8.43 2.03 13.82
N LYS A 166 -7.70 2.39 14.88
CA LYS A 166 -6.25 2.29 14.94
C LYS A 166 -5.82 1.58 16.20
N LEU A 167 -4.87 0.66 16.06
CA LEU A 167 -4.18 -0.02 17.14
C LEU A 167 -2.69 0.29 17.08
N ALA A 168 -2.07 0.44 18.23
CA ALA A 168 -0.62 0.62 18.38
C ALA A 168 -0.11 -0.18 19.58
N VAL A 169 1.07 -0.79 19.45
CA VAL A 169 1.69 -1.64 20.48
C VAL A 169 3.03 -1.04 20.88
N GLY A 170 3.10 -0.53 22.11
CA GLY A 170 4.34 -0.08 22.73
C GLY A 170 4.95 -1.18 23.61
N GLY A 171 6.25 -1.38 23.57
CA GLY A 171 6.96 -2.43 24.30
C GLY A 171 7.58 -1.96 25.63
N CYS A 172 7.52 -0.67 25.97
CA CYS A 172 8.04 -0.12 27.22
C CYS A 172 7.50 1.31 27.45
N PRO A 173 7.74 1.92 28.63
CA PRO A 173 7.26 3.27 28.95
C PRO A 173 7.77 4.40 28.06
N ASN A 174 8.80 4.19 27.24
CA ASN A 174 9.33 5.21 26.33
C ASN A 174 8.36 5.61 25.20
N ASN A 175 7.32 4.81 24.97
CA ASN A 175 6.22 5.12 24.07
C ASN A 175 6.67 5.61 22.67
N CYS A 176 7.43 4.76 21.94
CA CYS A 176 7.94 5.05 20.60
C CYS A 176 6.91 4.81 19.46
N VAL A 177 5.59 4.74 19.75
CA VAL A 177 4.50 4.50 18.79
C VAL A 177 3.45 5.58 18.81
#